data_8379536d7e33ddabe66f3e4b9cd94c2b
#
_entry.id   8379536d7e33ddabe66f3e4b9cd94c2b
#
_cell.length_a   1.000
_cell.length_b   1.000
_cell.length_c   1.000
_cell.angle_alpha   90.00
_cell.angle_beta   90.00
_cell.angle_gamma   90.00
#
_symmetry.space_group_name_H-M   'P 1'
#
loop_
_entity.id
_entity.type
_entity.pdbx_description
1 polymer ?
#
loop_
_entity_poly.entity_id
_entity_poly.type
_entity_poly.pdbx_seq_one_letter_code
_entity_poly.pdbx_strand_id
1 'polypeptide(L)'
;MKKILLIKHGSLGDIISSTSVINDIKKHFTKDQIYILTSDKFKDFFYELNFFDKIIIDNREDIFKTIGVIKKLFNLKIDLIIDLQNSKRTSVYAFIFRIFSKIKINGTGVFSTHRYKYDKINMPSVIDGLSNQIEILGITTLRKPYLNWLIKEKFDFNKINNQNFFLINPGCSKKNFKKKWPAVNYAKICTYLNSKNILPIIIGANEDKVEIEEILSLEKNVLNLFNKSPLGIIFQLSQKAIGAISNDTGPAHLIAASGCSIHLILSDFSNTKTVIPQGTNVTFIKKKEITNILVEEVIEDLNNKFDI
;
A
#
# COMPACT_ATOMS: atom_id res chain seq x y z
N MET A 1 -17.83 6.62 -26.59
CA MET A 1 -16.70 6.61 -25.66
C MET A 1 -17.21 7.14 -24.33
N LYS A 2 -17.22 6.32 -23.28
CA LYS A 2 -17.67 6.72 -21.93
C LYS A 2 -16.52 7.37 -21.18
N LYS A 3 -16.87 8.19 -20.17
CA LYS A 3 -15.93 8.76 -19.22
C LYS A 3 -16.14 8.11 -17.86
N ILE A 4 -15.14 7.43 -17.36
CA ILE A 4 -15.18 6.66 -16.14
C ILE A 4 -14.27 7.34 -15.11
N LEU A 5 -14.79 7.63 -13.94
CA LEU A 5 -14.03 8.21 -12.84
C LEU A 5 -13.77 7.16 -11.76
N LEU A 6 -12.52 6.87 -11.50
CA LEU A 6 -12.10 6.12 -10.32
C LEU A 6 -11.83 7.09 -9.17
N ILE A 7 -12.17 6.71 -7.94
CA ILE A 7 -11.86 7.50 -6.74
C ILE A 7 -10.96 6.68 -5.83
N LYS A 8 -9.71 7.12 -5.63
CA LYS A 8 -8.76 6.51 -4.70
C LYS A 8 -7.77 7.52 -4.16
N HIS A 9 -7.87 7.85 -2.87
CA HIS A 9 -7.07 8.89 -2.23
C HIS A 9 -5.83 8.37 -1.47
N GLY A 10 -5.76 7.10 -1.14
CA GLY A 10 -4.68 6.49 -0.33
C GLY A 10 -5.28 5.80 0.91
N SER A 11 -4.55 5.12 1.79
CA SER A 11 -3.09 5.07 1.98
C SER A 11 -2.29 4.34 0.88
N LEU A 12 -0.94 4.30 1.00
CA LEU A 12 -0.09 3.61 0.03
C LEU A 12 -0.45 2.12 -0.05
N GLY A 13 -0.64 1.44 1.09
CA GLY A 13 -1.03 0.03 1.11
C GLY A 13 -2.37 -0.22 0.41
N ASP A 14 -3.38 0.64 0.66
CA ASP A 14 -4.68 0.56 -0.03
C ASP A 14 -4.57 0.81 -1.54
N ILE A 15 -3.65 1.70 -1.95
CA ILE A 15 -3.41 1.97 -3.38
C ILE A 15 -2.76 0.75 -4.03
N ILE A 16 -1.73 0.16 -3.40
CA ILE A 16 -1.07 -1.06 -3.88
C ILE A 16 -2.10 -2.18 -4.08
N SER A 17 -2.94 -2.42 -3.08
CA SER A 17 -4.01 -3.42 -3.17
C SER A 17 -5.01 -3.10 -4.30
N SER A 18 -5.33 -1.81 -4.53
CA SER A 18 -6.26 -1.41 -5.56
C SER A 18 -5.70 -1.49 -6.99
N THR A 19 -4.37 -1.65 -7.18
CA THR A 19 -3.78 -1.81 -8.52
C THR A 19 -4.32 -3.03 -9.26
N SER A 20 -4.73 -4.07 -8.53
CA SER A 20 -5.42 -5.23 -9.10
C SER A 20 -6.65 -4.81 -9.88
N VAL A 21 -7.62 -4.21 -9.19
CA VAL A 21 -8.90 -3.82 -9.79
C VAL A 21 -8.75 -2.65 -10.78
N ILE A 22 -7.80 -1.76 -10.58
CA ILE A 22 -7.49 -0.68 -11.55
C ILE A 22 -7.03 -1.27 -12.88
N ASN A 23 -6.18 -2.31 -12.84
CA ASN A 23 -5.74 -3.01 -14.04
C ASN A 23 -6.90 -3.74 -14.74
N ASP A 24 -7.77 -4.40 -13.97
CA ASP A 24 -8.93 -5.11 -14.51
C ASP A 24 -9.95 -4.14 -15.14
N ILE A 25 -10.19 -2.98 -14.49
CA ILE A 25 -11.00 -1.90 -15.06
C ILE A 25 -10.39 -1.39 -16.35
N LYS A 26 -9.06 -1.15 -16.42
CA LYS A 26 -8.40 -0.68 -17.63
C LYS A 26 -8.53 -1.68 -18.78
N LYS A 27 -8.43 -2.97 -18.49
CA LYS A 27 -8.62 -4.05 -19.49
C LYS A 27 -10.05 -4.17 -19.99
N HIS A 28 -11.03 -3.92 -19.11
CA HIS A 28 -12.44 -3.98 -19.46
C HIS A 28 -12.87 -2.78 -20.32
N PHE A 29 -12.44 -1.58 -19.97
CA PHE A 29 -12.83 -0.33 -20.61
C PHE A 29 -11.76 0.19 -21.60
N THR A 30 -11.32 -0.65 -22.53
CA THR A 30 -10.20 -0.33 -23.46
C THR A 30 -10.48 0.84 -24.41
N LYS A 31 -11.75 1.12 -24.72
CA LYS A 31 -12.18 2.18 -25.65
C LYS A 31 -12.71 3.44 -24.95
N ASP A 32 -12.69 3.45 -23.61
CA ASP A 32 -13.27 4.51 -22.80
C ASP A 32 -12.19 5.35 -22.12
N GLN A 33 -12.51 6.59 -21.77
CA GLN A 33 -11.62 7.47 -21.02
C GLN A 33 -11.72 7.14 -19.53
N ILE A 34 -10.58 6.94 -18.90
CA ILE A 34 -10.50 6.64 -17.47
C ILE A 34 -9.80 7.79 -16.74
N TYR A 35 -10.50 8.39 -15.80
CA TYR A 35 -10.00 9.45 -14.94
C TYR A 35 -9.81 8.92 -13.53
N ILE A 36 -8.88 9.52 -12.77
CA ILE A 36 -8.67 9.23 -11.35
C ILE A 36 -8.81 10.49 -10.51
N LEU A 37 -9.59 10.41 -9.42
CA LEU A 37 -9.64 11.39 -8.36
C LEU A 37 -8.79 10.88 -7.20
N THR A 38 -7.71 11.61 -6.89
CA THR A 38 -6.73 11.22 -5.88
C THR A 38 -6.22 12.43 -5.09
N SER A 39 -5.39 12.20 -4.06
CA SER A 39 -4.68 13.29 -3.37
C SER A 39 -3.36 13.61 -4.08
N ASP A 40 -2.87 14.83 -3.89
CA ASP A 40 -1.60 15.29 -4.47
C ASP A 40 -0.42 14.36 -4.11
N LYS A 41 -0.41 13.85 -2.87
CA LYS A 41 0.60 12.89 -2.39
C LYS A 41 0.78 11.67 -3.31
N PHE A 42 -0.26 11.23 -4.02
CA PHE A 42 -0.23 10.03 -4.86
C PHE A 42 -0.39 10.34 -6.36
N LYS A 43 -0.32 11.62 -6.74
CA LYS A 43 -0.40 12.05 -8.13
C LYS A 43 0.64 11.38 -9.00
N ASP A 44 1.89 11.40 -8.56
CA ASP A 44 3.00 10.84 -9.31
C ASP A 44 2.89 9.32 -9.45
N PHE A 45 2.44 8.62 -8.41
CA PHE A 45 2.15 7.19 -8.49
C PHE A 45 1.17 6.86 -9.62
N PHE A 46 0.06 7.58 -9.72
CA PHE A 46 -0.94 7.35 -10.76
C PHE A 46 -0.51 7.87 -12.13
N TYR A 47 0.28 8.93 -12.18
CA TYR A 47 0.90 9.41 -13.40
C TYR A 47 1.84 8.33 -13.98
N GLU A 48 2.65 7.74 -13.14
CA GLU A 48 3.60 6.69 -13.50
C GLU A 48 2.93 5.39 -13.92
N LEU A 49 1.80 5.04 -13.33
CA LEU A 49 0.99 3.88 -13.75
C LEU A 49 0.48 4.02 -15.20
N ASN A 50 0.35 5.26 -15.69
CA ASN A 50 0.02 5.61 -17.09
C ASN A 50 -1.27 4.95 -17.62
N PHE A 51 -2.28 4.79 -16.76
CA PHE A 51 -3.59 4.22 -17.13
C PHE A 51 -4.67 5.26 -17.32
N PHE A 52 -4.42 6.49 -16.87
CA PHE A 52 -5.42 7.53 -16.73
C PHE A 52 -5.26 8.64 -17.77
N ASP A 53 -6.34 8.93 -18.47
CA ASP A 53 -6.41 10.07 -19.39
C ASP A 53 -6.39 11.41 -18.63
N LYS A 54 -6.80 11.41 -17.37
CA LYS A 54 -6.79 12.60 -16.51
C LYS A 54 -6.65 12.23 -15.03
N ILE A 55 -5.76 12.95 -14.34
CA ILE A 55 -5.63 12.91 -12.89
C ILE A 55 -6.24 14.18 -12.30
N ILE A 56 -7.14 14.01 -11.34
CA ILE A 56 -7.85 15.10 -10.67
C ILE A 56 -7.45 15.06 -9.20
N ILE A 57 -7.05 16.20 -8.66
CA ILE A 57 -6.57 16.30 -7.29
C ILE A 57 -7.71 16.75 -6.36
N ASP A 58 -7.86 16.01 -5.27
CA ASP A 58 -8.69 16.34 -4.12
C ASP A 58 -7.91 16.10 -2.83
N ASN A 59 -7.31 17.15 -2.30
CA ASN A 59 -6.53 17.08 -1.06
C ASN A 59 -7.39 17.01 0.20
N ARG A 60 -8.71 17.09 0.06
CA ARG A 60 -9.65 16.97 1.17
C ARG A 60 -9.42 18.04 2.26
N GLU A 61 -9.04 19.26 1.85
CA GLU A 61 -8.70 20.34 2.77
C GLU A 61 -9.96 20.93 3.42
N ASP A 62 -10.72 21.73 2.66
CA ASP A 62 -11.91 22.43 3.15
C ASP A 62 -13.14 22.20 2.27
N ILE A 63 -14.29 22.73 2.71
CA ILE A 63 -15.57 22.56 2.02
C ILE A 63 -15.62 23.32 0.68
N PHE A 64 -14.98 24.48 0.59
CA PHE A 64 -15.00 25.30 -0.63
C PHE A 64 -14.19 24.62 -1.74
N LYS A 65 -13.01 24.08 -1.40
CA LYS A 65 -12.21 23.28 -2.34
C LYS A 65 -12.94 22.01 -2.76
N THR A 66 -13.68 21.39 -1.83
CA THR A 66 -14.54 20.23 -2.13
C THR A 66 -15.62 20.59 -3.14
N ILE A 67 -16.32 21.73 -2.98
CA ILE A 67 -17.31 22.22 -3.95
C ILE A 67 -16.66 22.48 -5.30
N GLY A 68 -15.46 23.05 -5.33
CA GLY A 68 -14.68 23.26 -6.55
C GLY A 68 -14.38 21.95 -7.30
N VAL A 69 -13.98 20.90 -6.57
CA VAL A 69 -13.77 19.56 -7.14
C VAL A 69 -15.08 19.00 -7.71
N ILE A 70 -16.18 19.09 -6.98
CA ILE A 70 -17.48 18.58 -7.41
C ILE A 70 -17.94 19.31 -8.69
N LYS A 71 -17.85 20.65 -8.76
CA LYS A 71 -18.17 21.42 -9.95
C LYS A 71 -17.32 20.98 -11.16
N LYS A 72 -16.01 20.77 -10.93
CA LYS A 72 -15.10 20.27 -11.98
C LYS A 72 -15.53 18.91 -12.49
N LEU A 73 -15.95 18.00 -11.60
CA LEU A 73 -16.41 16.66 -11.97
C LEU A 73 -17.72 16.72 -12.76
N PHE A 74 -18.68 17.59 -12.42
CA PHE A 74 -19.90 17.80 -13.21
C PHE A 74 -19.59 18.27 -14.64
N ASN A 75 -18.66 19.23 -14.79
CA ASN A 75 -18.27 19.75 -16.10
C ASN A 75 -17.60 18.70 -16.99
N LEU A 76 -17.04 17.63 -16.42
CA LEU A 76 -16.40 16.55 -17.17
C LEU A 76 -17.42 15.59 -17.83
N LYS A 77 -18.71 15.67 -17.44
CA LYS A 77 -19.77 14.79 -17.95
C LYS A 77 -19.40 13.31 -17.79
N ILE A 78 -19.16 12.88 -16.55
CA ILE A 78 -18.80 11.51 -16.18
C ILE A 78 -20.03 10.61 -16.37
N ASP A 79 -19.85 9.41 -16.95
CA ASP A 79 -20.90 8.41 -17.16
C ASP A 79 -20.97 7.39 -16.03
N LEU A 80 -19.80 7.04 -15.46
CA LEU A 80 -19.68 6.05 -14.39
C LEU A 80 -18.63 6.50 -13.36
N ILE A 81 -18.99 6.44 -12.08
CA ILE A 81 -18.07 6.58 -10.96
C ILE A 81 -17.85 5.20 -10.35
N ILE A 82 -16.60 4.81 -10.15
CA ILE A 82 -16.18 3.61 -9.39
C ILE A 82 -15.44 4.09 -8.15
N ASP A 83 -16.11 4.04 -6.99
CA ASP A 83 -15.54 4.48 -5.71
C ASP A 83 -14.73 3.35 -5.07
N LEU A 84 -13.42 3.33 -5.34
CA LEU A 84 -12.48 2.39 -4.72
C LEU A 84 -11.99 2.88 -3.34
N GLN A 85 -12.38 4.08 -2.92
CA GLN A 85 -12.05 4.62 -1.59
C GLN A 85 -13.06 4.21 -0.53
N ASN A 86 -14.33 4.15 -0.89
CA ASN A 86 -15.42 3.71 -0.01
C ASN A 86 -15.45 4.40 1.37
N SER A 87 -15.23 5.70 1.40
CA SER A 87 -15.17 6.51 2.62
C SER A 87 -16.46 7.30 2.87
N LYS A 88 -16.62 7.80 4.11
CA LYS A 88 -17.74 8.73 4.42
C LYS A 88 -17.74 9.94 3.48
N ARG A 89 -16.57 10.47 3.14
CA ARG A 89 -16.44 11.63 2.24
C ARG A 89 -16.89 11.28 0.81
N THR A 90 -16.46 10.14 0.27
CA THR A 90 -16.86 9.72 -1.08
C THR A 90 -18.34 9.36 -1.15
N SER A 91 -18.94 8.93 -0.03
CA SER A 91 -20.40 8.77 0.09
C SER A 91 -21.15 10.10 -0.03
N VAL A 92 -20.58 11.23 0.45
CA VAL A 92 -21.15 12.58 0.24
C VAL A 92 -21.08 12.94 -1.26
N TYR A 93 -20.00 12.63 -1.96
CA TYR A 93 -19.92 12.82 -3.41
C TYR A 93 -21.00 12.00 -4.13
N ALA A 94 -21.12 10.72 -3.78
CA ALA A 94 -22.15 9.87 -4.34
C ALA A 94 -23.58 10.42 -4.11
N PHE A 95 -23.86 10.95 -2.91
CA PHE A 95 -25.12 11.60 -2.59
C PHE A 95 -25.40 12.81 -3.52
N ILE A 96 -24.44 13.71 -3.67
CA ILE A 96 -24.59 14.90 -4.51
C ILE A 96 -24.82 14.50 -5.98
N PHE A 97 -24.02 13.57 -6.50
CA PHE A 97 -24.20 13.09 -7.87
C PHE A 97 -25.55 12.38 -8.05
N ARG A 98 -26.03 11.66 -7.04
CA ARG A 98 -27.32 10.97 -7.10
C ARG A 98 -28.50 11.94 -7.20
N ILE A 99 -28.43 13.10 -6.55
CA ILE A 99 -29.49 14.12 -6.60
C ILE A 99 -29.44 14.92 -7.90
N PHE A 100 -28.25 15.35 -8.31
CA PHE A 100 -28.10 16.32 -9.40
C PHE A 100 -27.74 15.71 -10.75
N SER A 101 -27.63 14.38 -10.86
CA SER A 101 -27.30 13.72 -12.11
C SER A 101 -27.85 12.29 -12.19
N LYS A 102 -27.80 11.71 -13.40
CA LYS A 102 -28.13 10.31 -13.64
C LYS A 102 -26.91 9.41 -13.75
N ILE A 103 -25.76 9.84 -13.20
CA ILE A 103 -24.48 9.11 -13.23
C ILE A 103 -24.66 7.76 -12.53
N LYS A 104 -24.10 6.70 -13.15
CA LYS A 104 -23.98 5.39 -12.51
C LYS A 104 -22.86 5.44 -11.48
N ILE A 105 -23.09 4.89 -10.29
CA ILE A 105 -22.12 4.89 -9.20
C ILE A 105 -21.96 3.48 -8.66
N ASN A 106 -20.76 2.93 -8.74
CA ASN A 106 -20.39 1.68 -8.11
C ASN A 106 -19.59 1.98 -6.82
N GLY A 107 -19.94 1.32 -5.74
CA GLY A 107 -19.32 1.52 -4.42
C GLY A 107 -20.08 0.78 -3.33
N THR A 108 -19.62 0.93 -2.08
CA THR A 108 -20.29 0.30 -0.90
C THR A 108 -21.32 1.23 -0.24
N GLY A 109 -21.27 2.53 -0.54
CA GLY A 109 -22.15 3.55 0.05
C GLY A 109 -23.62 3.38 -0.33
N VAL A 110 -24.53 3.88 0.52
CA VAL A 110 -25.99 3.75 0.32
C VAL A 110 -26.50 4.48 -0.92
N PHE A 111 -25.77 5.46 -1.39
CA PHE A 111 -26.12 6.24 -2.59
C PHE A 111 -25.59 5.65 -3.90
N SER A 112 -24.86 4.52 -3.83
CA SER A 112 -24.38 3.83 -5.03
C SER A 112 -25.52 3.14 -5.77
N THR A 113 -25.58 3.30 -7.11
CA THR A 113 -26.57 2.65 -7.99
C THR A 113 -26.25 1.17 -8.19
N HIS A 114 -24.95 0.83 -8.23
CA HIS A 114 -24.40 -0.52 -8.32
C HIS A 114 -23.67 -0.80 -7.02
N ARG A 115 -24.45 -1.05 -5.97
CA ARG A 115 -23.93 -1.12 -4.61
C ARG A 115 -23.42 -2.52 -4.27
N TYR A 116 -22.15 -2.61 -3.86
CA TYR A 116 -21.62 -3.79 -3.19
C TYR A 116 -21.94 -3.75 -1.69
N LYS A 117 -22.58 -4.80 -1.19
CA LYS A 117 -22.85 -4.99 0.24
C LYS A 117 -21.98 -6.14 0.72
N TYR A 118 -21.02 -5.85 1.60
CA TYR A 118 -20.19 -6.87 2.22
C TYR A 118 -20.70 -7.25 3.61
N ASP A 119 -20.41 -8.48 4.02
CA ASP A 119 -20.67 -8.93 5.38
C ASP A 119 -19.73 -8.19 6.35
N LYS A 120 -20.29 -7.51 7.35
CA LYS A 120 -19.52 -6.79 8.37
C LYS A 120 -18.87 -7.73 9.39
N ILE A 121 -19.39 -8.94 9.53
CA ILE A 121 -18.86 -9.98 10.44
C ILE A 121 -17.66 -10.64 9.78
N ASN A 122 -17.82 -11.09 8.52
CA ASN A 122 -16.82 -11.73 7.72
C ASN A 122 -16.31 -10.75 6.65
N MET A 123 -15.58 -9.74 7.09
CA MET A 123 -15.02 -8.73 6.16
C MET A 123 -14.06 -9.39 5.18
N PRO A 124 -14.27 -9.23 3.86
CA PRO A 124 -13.32 -9.70 2.88
C PRO A 124 -12.00 -8.94 2.99
N SER A 125 -10.94 -9.53 2.45
CA SER A 125 -9.70 -8.80 2.24
C SER A 125 -9.93 -7.55 1.37
N VAL A 126 -9.00 -6.58 1.40
CA VAL A 126 -9.15 -5.35 0.58
C VAL A 126 -9.25 -5.69 -0.92
N ILE A 127 -8.43 -6.63 -1.41
CA ILE A 127 -8.46 -7.05 -2.82
C ILE A 127 -9.78 -7.74 -3.14
N ASP A 128 -10.22 -8.69 -2.31
CA ASP A 128 -11.47 -9.40 -2.55
C ASP A 128 -12.68 -8.47 -2.47
N GLY A 129 -12.70 -7.56 -1.50
CA GLY A 129 -13.77 -6.58 -1.37
C GLY A 129 -13.89 -5.67 -2.59
N LEU A 130 -12.77 -5.15 -3.09
CA LEU A 130 -12.74 -4.33 -4.29
C LEU A 130 -13.07 -5.13 -5.57
N SER A 131 -12.59 -6.37 -5.65
CA SER A 131 -12.91 -7.27 -6.77
C SER A 131 -14.39 -7.58 -6.83
N ASN A 132 -14.98 -8.03 -5.72
CA ASN A 132 -16.43 -8.30 -5.63
C ASN A 132 -17.26 -7.03 -5.96
N GLN A 133 -16.76 -5.85 -5.59
CA GLN A 133 -17.42 -4.60 -5.91
C GLN A 133 -17.50 -4.34 -7.42
N ILE A 134 -16.40 -4.52 -8.15
CA ILE A 134 -16.39 -4.23 -9.60
C ILE A 134 -16.99 -5.37 -10.43
N GLU A 135 -17.04 -6.59 -9.92
CA GLU A 135 -17.73 -7.73 -10.54
C GLU A 135 -19.24 -7.46 -10.74
N ILE A 136 -19.87 -6.61 -9.89
CA ILE A 136 -21.25 -6.14 -10.09
C ILE A 136 -21.43 -5.38 -11.43
N LEU A 137 -20.36 -4.81 -11.97
CA LEU A 137 -20.34 -4.15 -13.29
C LEU A 137 -20.07 -5.12 -14.45
N GLY A 138 -19.93 -6.41 -14.18
CA GLY A 138 -19.54 -7.42 -15.18
C GLY A 138 -18.04 -7.44 -15.49
N ILE A 139 -17.20 -6.84 -14.64
CA ILE A 139 -15.76 -6.81 -14.82
C ILE A 139 -15.14 -8.09 -14.24
N THR A 140 -14.43 -8.85 -15.07
CA THR A 140 -13.67 -10.03 -14.61
C THR A 140 -12.44 -9.58 -13.83
N THR A 141 -12.19 -10.20 -12.68
CA THR A 141 -11.10 -9.82 -11.77
C THR A 141 -10.03 -10.90 -11.65
N LEU A 142 -8.76 -10.47 -11.61
CA LEU A 142 -7.61 -11.36 -11.42
C LEU A 142 -7.22 -11.51 -9.94
N ARG A 143 -7.72 -10.63 -9.07
CA ARG A 143 -7.44 -10.61 -7.61
C ARG A 143 -5.95 -10.60 -7.27
N LYS A 144 -5.13 -10.00 -8.12
CA LYS A 144 -3.68 -9.92 -7.99
C LYS A 144 -3.18 -8.50 -8.22
N PRO A 145 -2.39 -7.91 -7.31
CA PRO A 145 -1.80 -6.59 -7.53
C PRO A 145 -0.99 -6.52 -8.83
N TYR A 146 -1.14 -5.41 -9.55
CA TYR A 146 -0.39 -5.15 -10.77
C TYR A 146 0.76 -4.20 -10.45
N LEU A 147 1.99 -4.71 -10.39
CA LEU A 147 3.15 -4.01 -9.87
C LEU A 147 4.34 -3.93 -10.85
N ASN A 148 4.33 -4.69 -11.95
CA ASN A 148 5.48 -4.75 -12.89
C ASN A 148 5.83 -3.39 -13.50
N TRP A 149 4.89 -2.47 -13.59
CA TRP A 149 5.10 -1.11 -14.09
C TRP A 149 5.97 -0.23 -13.18
N LEU A 150 6.16 -0.64 -11.91
CA LEU A 150 7.06 0.06 -10.97
C LEU A 150 8.54 -0.05 -11.36
N ILE A 151 8.90 -1.04 -12.19
CA ILE A 151 10.30 -1.27 -12.60
C ILE A 151 10.65 -0.29 -13.72
N LYS A 152 11.08 0.91 -13.34
CA LYS A 152 11.60 1.93 -14.27
C LYS A 152 13.12 1.93 -14.32
N GLU A 153 13.74 1.82 -13.15
CA GLU A 153 15.19 1.73 -12.97
C GLU A 153 15.53 0.35 -12.45
N LYS A 154 16.60 -0.23 -12.95
CA LYS A 154 17.10 -1.51 -12.47
C LYS A 154 18.00 -1.30 -11.26
N PHE A 155 17.73 -2.05 -10.21
CA PHE A 155 18.66 -2.12 -9.09
C PHE A 155 19.92 -2.89 -9.52
N ASP A 156 21.07 -2.32 -9.21
CA ASP A 156 22.36 -2.96 -9.46
C ASP A 156 22.64 -4.00 -8.36
N PHE A 157 22.31 -5.26 -8.64
CA PHE A 157 22.52 -6.36 -7.72
C PHE A 157 24.01 -6.72 -7.49
N ASN A 158 24.95 -6.19 -8.28
CA ASN A 158 26.37 -6.37 -8.01
C ASN A 158 26.79 -5.73 -6.67
N LYS A 159 26.05 -4.71 -6.21
CA LYS A 159 26.27 -4.06 -4.90
C LYS A 159 26.12 -4.99 -3.70
N ILE A 160 25.47 -6.13 -3.88
CA ILE A 160 25.25 -7.12 -2.82
C ILE A 160 26.06 -8.40 -3.03
N ASN A 161 26.95 -8.43 -4.05
CA ASN A 161 27.90 -9.52 -4.29
C ASN A 161 27.31 -10.94 -4.25
N ASN A 162 26.07 -11.11 -4.76
CA ASN A 162 25.30 -12.34 -4.71
C ASN A 162 25.05 -12.89 -3.28
N GLN A 163 25.20 -12.07 -2.25
CA GLN A 163 24.87 -12.48 -0.88
C GLN A 163 23.36 -12.64 -0.71
N ASN A 164 22.97 -13.54 0.14
CA ASN A 164 21.62 -13.57 0.68
C ASN A 164 21.36 -12.28 1.47
N PHE A 165 20.18 -11.70 1.33
CA PHE A 165 19.86 -10.45 2.01
C PHE A 165 18.44 -10.42 2.56
N PHE A 166 18.23 -9.60 3.55
CA PHE A 166 16.98 -9.40 4.25
C PHE A 166 16.61 -7.92 4.30
N LEU A 167 15.34 -7.60 4.03
CA LEU A 167 14.89 -6.22 4.03
C LEU A 167 14.51 -5.76 5.44
N ILE A 168 15.01 -4.60 5.84
CA ILE A 168 14.72 -3.95 7.11
C ILE A 168 13.96 -2.66 6.82
N ASN A 169 12.69 -2.60 7.22
CA ASN A 169 11.83 -1.44 7.06
C ASN A 169 11.38 -0.91 8.43
N PRO A 170 12.19 -0.11 9.11
CA PRO A 170 11.93 0.34 10.48
C PRO A 170 10.94 1.49 10.55
N GLY A 171 10.58 2.09 9.40
CA GLY A 171 9.74 3.26 9.30
C GLY A 171 8.30 3.04 9.77
N CYS A 172 7.66 4.15 10.08
CA CYS A 172 6.22 4.25 10.27
C CYS A 172 5.78 5.70 10.11
N SER A 173 4.51 5.95 9.77
CA SER A 173 4.05 7.34 9.61
C SER A 173 4.23 8.16 10.90
N LYS A 174 4.64 9.43 10.77
CA LYS A 174 4.92 10.34 11.91
C LYS A 174 3.79 10.43 12.94
N LYS A 175 2.54 10.26 12.52
CA LYS A 175 1.36 10.30 13.40
C LYS A 175 1.21 9.06 14.29
N ASN A 176 1.96 7.99 14.02
CA ASN A 176 1.76 6.68 14.62
C ASN A 176 3.02 6.17 15.37
N PHE A 177 3.65 7.02 16.18
CA PHE A 177 4.86 6.64 16.96
C PHE A 177 4.66 5.38 17.81
N LYS A 178 3.43 5.11 18.29
CA LYS A 178 3.06 3.90 19.04
C LYS A 178 3.10 2.60 18.20
N LYS A 179 3.34 2.71 16.91
CA LYS A 179 3.53 1.58 15.98
C LYS A 179 4.99 1.40 15.57
N LYS A 180 5.91 2.17 16.14
CA LYS A 180 7.34 2.08 15.85
C LYS A 180 8.03 1.19 16.87
N TRP A 181 8.59 0.08 16.42
CA TRP A 181 9.49 -0.72 17.22
C TRP A 181 10.83 0.02 17.37
N PRO A 182 11.47 -0.02 18.56
CA PRO A 182 12.69 0.74 18.82
C PRO A 182 13.80 0.44 17.80
N ALA A 183 14.50 1.48 17.34
CA ALA A 183 15.56 1.36 16.36
C ALA A 183 16.71 0.46 16.83
N VAL A 184 17.04 0.53 18.13
CA VAL A 184 18.05 -0.34 18.77
C VAL A 184 17.72 -1.83 18.58
N ASN A 185 16.45 -2.21 18.57
CA ASN A 185 16.02 -3.58 18.37
C ASN A 185 16.22 -4.01 16.90
N TYR A 186 15.94 -3.13 15.94
CA TYR A 186 16.28 -3.38 14.53
C TYR A 186 17.78 -3.53 14.32
N ALA A 187 18.60 -2.72 15.01
CA ALA A 187 20.07 -2.87 14.94
C ALA A 187 20.50 -4.27 15.44
N LYS A 188 19.93 -4.76 16.54
CA LYS A 188 20.20 -6.12 17.03
C LYS A 188 19.77 -7.20 16.02
N ILE A 189 18.64 -7.01 15.33
CA ILE A 189 18.24 -7.91 14.22
C ILE A 189 19.28 -7.86 13.09
N CYS A 190 19.77 -6.69 12.71
CA CYS A 190 20.84 -6.57 11.70
C CYS A 190 22.12 -7.32 12.13
N THR A 191 22.56 -7.16 13.39
CA THR A 191 23.70 -7.92 13.93
C THR A 191 23.47 -9.43 13.90
N TYR A 192 22.25 -9.87 14.25
CA TYR A 192 21.88 -11.28 14.17
C TYR A 192 21.94 -11.81 12.73
N LEU A 193 21.36 -11.11 11.75
CA LEU A 193 21.41 -11.48 10.33
C LEU A 193 22.85 -11.57 9.80
N ASN A 194 23.70 -10.60 10.17
CA ASN A 194 25.12 -10.60 9.83
C ASN A 194 25.84 -11.86 10.38
N SER A 195 25.51 -12.30 11.61
CA SER A 195 26.06 -13.55 12.17
C SER A 195 25.69 -14.81 11.39
N LYS A 196 24.62 -14.73 10.58
CA LYS A 196 24.14 -15.78 9.68
C LYS A 196 24.60 -15.59 8.22
N ASN A 197 25.51 -14.66 7.96
CA ASN A 197 25.97 -14.27 6.61
C ASN A 197 24.84 -13.77 5.71
N ILE A 198 23.83 -13.12 6.28
CA ILE A 198 22.71 -12.51 5.57
C ILE A 198 22.87 -11.00 5.65
N LEU A 199 22.96 -10.32 4.52
CA LEU A 199 23.12 -8.87 4.45
C LEU A 199 21.81 -8.14 4.80
N PRO A 200 21.76 -7.33 5.88
CA PRO A 200 20.62 -6.47 6.12
C PRO A 200 20.62 -5.30 5.13
N ILE A 201 19.49 -5.08 4.46
CA ILE A 201 19.27 -3.91 3.58
C ILE A 201 18.22 -3.02 4.20
N ILE A 202 18.62 -1.83 4.62
CA ILE A 202 17.72 -0.85 5.23
C ILE A 202 17.07 -0.01 4.14
N ILE A 203 15.74 0.00 4.13
CA ILE A 203 14.93 0.84 3.25
C ILE A 203 14.15 1.87 4.09
N GLY A 204 13.87 3.03 3.51
CA GLY A 204 13.09 4.09 4.14
C GLY A 204 13.25 5.44 3.46
N ALA A 205 12.40 6.37 3.87
CA ALA A 205 12.32 7.72 3.33
C ALA A 205 12.62 8.78 4.42
N ASN A 206 12.61 10.05 4.05
CA ASN A 206 12.92 11.17 4.97
C ASN A 206 12.12 11.13 6.29
N GLU A 207 10.97 10.51 6.30
CA GLU A 207 10.13 10.37 7.49
C GLU A 207 10.74 9.42 8.53
N ASP A 208 11.65 8.54 8.10
CA ASP A 208 12.26 7.46 8.89
C ASP A 208 13.72 7.76 9.25
N LYS A 209 14.20 8.99 8.99
CA LYS A 209 15.60 9.40 9.12
C LYS A 209 16.17 9.09 10.50
N VAL A 210 15.45 9.46 11.55
CA VAL A 210 15.94 9.33 12.94
C VAL A 210 16.18 7.88 13.30
N GLU A 211 15.22 7.01 13.00
CA GLU A 211 15.31 5.58 13.29
C GLU A 211 16.44 4.92 12.49
N ILE A 212 16.57 5.30 11.21
CA ILE A 212 17.62 4.74 10.34
C ILE A 212 19.01 5.21 10.79
N GLU A 213 19.20 6.48 11.12
CA GLU A 213 20.48 6.99 11.63
C GLU A 213 20.88 6.31 12.95
N GLU A 214 19.91 6.04 13.84
CA GLU A 214 20.16 5.30 15.07
C GLU A 214 20.61 3.86 14.77
N ILE A 215 19.92 3.13 13.87
CA ILE A 215 20.33 1.77 13.45
C ILE A 215 21.77 1.81 12.90
N LEU A 216 22.06 2.73 11.98
CA LEU A 216 23.37 2.87 11.36
C LEU A 216 24.48 3.27 12.34
N SER A 217 24.15 3.90 13.46
CA SER A 217 25.12 4.21 14.51
C SER A 217 25.55 2.95 15.30
N LEU A 218 24.64 1.99 15.45
CA LEU A 218 24.82 0.77 16.23
C LEU A 218 25.32 -0.41 15.41
N GLU A 219 24.93 -0.51 14.14
CA GLU A 219 25.33 -1.59 13.25
C GLU A 219 25.82 -1.01 11.89
N LYS A 220 27.09 -1.27 11.56
CA LYS A 220 27.74 -0.71 10.35
C LYS A 220 27.67 -1.62 9.14
N ASN A 221 27.57 -2.93 9.38
CA ASN A 221 27.56 -3.92 8.30
C ASN A 221 26.13 -4.08 7.74
N VAL A 222 25.64 -3.03 7.07
CA VAL A 222 24.33 -2.98 6.43
C VAL A 222 24.41 -2.24 5.09
N LEU A 223 23.62 -2.62 4.13
CA LEU A 223 23.43 -1.82 2.92
C LEU A 223 22.36 -0.76 3.19
N ASN A 224 22.78 0.49 3.24
CA ASN A 224 21.88 1.62 3.49
C ASN A 224 21.28 2.16 2.19
N LEU A 225 19.98 1.98 2.02
CA LEU A 225 19.20 2.54 0.90
C LEU A 225 18.22 3.65 1.36
N PHE A 226 18.52 4.32 2.46
CA PHE A 226 17.77 5.49 2.91
C PHE A 226 17.67 6.54 1.79
N ASN A 227 16.44 6.98 1.46
CA ASN A 227 16.13 7.86 0.33
C ASN A 227 16.63 7.38 -1.06
N LYS A 228 17.07 6.14 -1.18
CA LYS A 228 17.55 5.51 -2.42
C LYS A 228 16.73 4.29 -2.82
N SER A 229 15.59 4.09 -2.15
CA SER A 229 14.70 2.96 -2.38
C SER A 229 13.29 3.43 -2.79
N PRO A 230 13.10 4.00 -4.00
CA PRO A 230 11.77 4.22 -4.54
C PRO A 230 11.02 2.90 -4.66
N LEU A 231 9.69 2.95 -4.81
CA LEU A 231 8.84 1.75 -4.79
C LEU A 231 9.29 0.67 -5.79
N GLY A 232 9.80 1.08 -6.95
CA GLY A 232 10.31 0.14 -7.95
C GLY A 232 11.56 -0.62 -7.51
N ILE A 233 12.45 0.03 -6.74
CA ILE A 233 13.63 -0.61 -6.15
C ILE A 233 13.21 -1.54 -5.01
N ILE A 234 12.30 -1.09 -4.12
CA ILE A 234 11.76 -1.95 -3.06
C ILE A 234 11.13 -3.21 -3.67
N PHE A 235 10.34 -3.06 -4.73
CA PHE A 235 9.71 -4.19 -5.42
C PHE A 235 10.74 -5.19 -5.97
N GLN A 236 11.78 -4.72 -6.66
CA GLN A 236 12.83 -5.59 -7.21
C GLN A 236 13.64 -6.31 -6.11
N LEU A 237 14.00 -5.57 -5.04
CA LEU A 237 14.67 -6.17 -3.89
C LEU A 237 13.78 -7.23 -3.23
N SER A 238 12.51 -6.93 -3.03
CA SER A 238 11.56 -7.85 -2.41
C SER A 238 11.40 -9.16 -3.19
N GLN A 239 11.52 -9.14 -4.52
CA GLN A 239 11.44 -10.34 -5.34
C GLN A 239 12.63 -11.31 -5.15
N LYS A 240 13.73 -10.83 -4.57
CA LYS A 240 14.97 -11.60 -4.39
C LYS A 240 15.40 -11.74 -2.93
N ALA A 241 14.82 -10.97 -2.02
CA ALA A 241 15.10 -11.08 -0.60
C ALA A 241 14.63 -12.42 -0.06
N ILE A 242 15.38 -12.99 0.88
CA ILE A 242 14.93 -14.20 1.61
C ILE A 242 13.77 -13.86 2.56
N GLY A 243 13.65 -12.60 2.96
CA GLY A 243 12.54 -12.11 3.77
C GLY A 243 12.64 -10.62 4.08
N ALA A 244 11.68 -10.15 4.86
CA ALA A 244 11.62 -8.76 5.34
C ALA A 244 11.06 -8.69 6.75
N ILE A 245 11.48 -7.66 7.50
CA ILE A 245 10.88 -7.25 8.76
C ILE A 245 10.41 -5.80 8.67
N SER A 246 9.23 -5.52 9.19
CA SER A 246 8.63 -4.19 9.07
C SER A 246 7.66 -3.87 10.19
N ASN A 247 7.51 -2.60 10.52
CA ASN A 247 6.32 -2.11 11.21
C ASN A 247 5.10 -2.10 10.24
N ASP A 248 3.90 -1.78 10.76
CA ASP A 248 2.69 -1.54 9.98
C ASP A 248 2.84 -0.28 9.11
N THR A 249 3.24 -0.44 7.86
CA THR A 249 3.55 0.65 6.92
C THR A 249 3.18 0.34 5.48
N GLY A 250 3.11 1.40 4.65
CA GLY A 250 2.83 1.25 3.22
C GLY A 250 3.81 0.35 2.46
N PRO A 251 5.14 0.49 2.62
CA PRO A 251 6.10 -0.41 1.99
C PRO A 251 5.92 -1.88 2.34
N ALA A 252 5.46 -2.22 3.56
CA ALA A 252 5.16 -3.60 3.93
C ALA A 252 4.14 -4.27 3.00
N HIS A 253 3.12 -3.51 2.55
CA HIS A 253 2.14 -4.00 1.58
C HIS A 253 2.77 -4.26 0.21
N LEU A 254 3.72 -3.44 -0.22
CA LEU A 254 4.45 -3.65 -1.48
C LEU A 254 5.33 -4.90 -1.41
N ILE A 255 6.06 -5.07 -0.30
CA ILE A 255 6.91 -6.21 -0.05
C ILE A 255 6.10 -7.51 -0.08
N ALA A 256 5.00 -7.57 0.67
CA ALA A 256 4.12 -8.74 0.66
C ALA A 256 3.51 -9.02 -0.72
N ALA A 257 3.05 -7.98 -1.41
CA ALA A 257 2.45 -8.10 -2.74
C ALA A 257 3.44 -8.51 -3.84
N SER A 258 4.76 -8.34 -3.60
CA SER A 258 5.81 -8.84 -4.50
C SER A 258 6.04 -10.35 -4.41
N GLY A 259 5.44 -11.02 -3.39
CA GLY A 259 5.65 -12.43 -3.07
C GLY A 259 6.74 -12.67 -2.03
N CYS A 260 7.38 -11.63 -1.49
CA CYS A 260 8.37 -11.74 -0.44
C CYS A 260 7.71 -12.17 0.89
N SER A 261 8.34 -13.09 1.60
CA SER A 261 7.99 -13.40 2.98
C SER A 261 8.26 -12.19 3.87
N ILE A 262 7.31 -11.81 4.73
CA ILE A 262 7.46 -10.65 5.60
C ILE A 262 6.97 -10.93 7.02
N HIS A 263 7.75 -10.49 8.01
CA HIS A 263 7.38 -10.51 9.42
C HIS A 263 7.05 -9.09 9.91
N LEU A 264 5.85 -8.91 10.45
CA LEU A 264 5.38 -7.62 10.94
C LEU A 264 5.48 -7.50 12.45
N ILE A 265 5.97 -6.37 12.90
CA ILE A 265 5.99 -5.99 14.32
C ILE A 265 4.79 -5.08 14.58
N LEU A 266 3.85 -5.54 15.39
CA LEU A 266 2.57 -4.88 15.60
C LEU A 266 2.29 -4.60 17.09
N SER A 267 1.50 -3.56 17.35
CA SER A 267 0.89 -3.29 18.65
C SER A 267 -0.64 -3.29 18.56
N ASP A 268 -1.32 -3.13 19.69
CA ASP A 268 -2.80 -3.01 19.70
C ASP A 268 -3.32 -1.76 18.98
N PHE A 269 -2.43 -0.80 18.69
CA PHE A 269 -2.75 0.35 17.83
C PHE A 269 -2.90 -0.03 16.35
N SER A 270 -2.50 -1.24 15.96
CA SER A 270 -2.70 -1.82 14.63
C SER A 270 -3.87 -2.79 14.63
N ASN A 271 -4.91 -2.48 13.85
CA ASN A 271 -6.03 -3.40 13.66
C ASN A 271 -5.64 -4.49 12.65
N THR A 272 -5.31 -5.68 13.13
CA THR A 272 -4.85 -6.81 12.30
C THR A 272 -5.80 -7.18 11.16
N LYS A 273 -7.11 -6.96 11.31
CA LYS A 273 -8.09 -7.22 10.24
C LYS A 273 -7.90 -6.32 9.01
N THR A 274 -7.24 -5.16 9.17
CA THR A 274 -7.13 -4.15 8.11
C THR A 274 -5.70 -3.82 7.73
N VAL A 275 -4.71 -4.08 8.59
CA VAL A 275 -3.32 -3.67 8.37
C VAL A 275 -2.43 -4.79 7.83
N ILE A 276 -2.83 -6.06 7.99
CA ILE A 276 -2.03 -7.18 7.48
C ILE A 276 -2.02 -7.13 5.96
N PRO A 277 -0.84 -7.00 5.34
CA PRO A 277 -0.72 -7.03 3.89
C PRO A 277 -1.19 -8.35 3.31
N GLN A 278 -1.70 -8.31 2.10
CA GLN A 278 -1.99 -9.54 1.35
C GLN A 278 -0.71 -10.05 0.67
N GLY A 279 -0.32 -11.26 1.02
CA GLY A 279 0.84 -11.96 0.50
C GLY A 279 0.77 -13.43 0.89
N THR A 280 1.60 -14.27 0.28
CA THR A 280 1.62 -15.73 0.52
C THR A 280 2.19 -16.08 1.90
N ASN A 281 3.18 -15.33 2.37
CA ASN A 281 3.93 -15.61 3.60
C ASN A 281 4.02 -14.34 4.47
N VAL A 282 2.88 -13.91 5.02
CA VAL A 282 2.84 -12.77 5.95
C VAL A 282 2.64 -13.30 7.37
N THR A 283 3.61 -13.04 8.21
CA THR A 283 3.59 -13.39 9.63
C THR A 283 3.66 -12.15 10.50
N PHE A 284 3.31 -12.23 11.76
CA PHE A 284 3.43 -11.09 12.65
C PHE A 284 3.58 -11.54 14.11
N ILE A 285 4.22 -10.67 14.89
CA ILE A 285 4.18 -10.69 16.34
C ILE A 285 3.42 -9.44 16.84
N LYS A 286 2.57 -9.61 17.85
CA LYS A 286 1.74 -8.52 18.38
C LYS A 286 1.68 -8.52 19.89
N LYS A 287 1.92 -7.35 20.47
CA LYS A 287 1.70 -7.08 21.92
C LYS A 287 0.91 -5.80 22.13
N LYS A 288 0.44 -5.57 23.34
CA LYS A 288 -0.29 -4.35 23.72
C LYS A 288 0.53 -3.11 23.36
N GLU A 289 1.77 -3.06 23.85
CA GLU A 289 2.74 -2.02 23.52
C GLU A 289 3.85 -2.63 22.64
N ILE A 290 4.24 -1.94 21.59
CA ILE A 290 5.24 -2.45 20.64
C ILE A 290 6.63 -2.60 21.29
N THR A 291 6.92 -1.77 22.30
CA THR A 291 8.16 -1.80 23.07
C THR A 291 8.32 -3.05 23.93
N ASN A 292 7.24 -3.78 24.21
CA ASN A 292 7.25 -5.02 24.96
C ASN A 292 7.59 -6.24 24.11
N ILE A 293 7.74 -6.06 22.79
CA ILE A 293 8.19 -7.13 21.89
C ILE A 293 9.70 -7.25 22.02
N LEU A 294 10.17 -8.40 22.52
CA LEU A 294 11.59 -8.66 22.72
C LEU A 294 12.26 -9.06 21.41
N VAL A 295 13.53 -8.74 21.28
CA VAL A 295 14.33 -9.10 20.09
C VAL A 295 14.46 -10.60 19.95
N GLU A 296 14.60 -11.31 21.06
CA GLU A 296 14.73 -12.76 21.12
C GLU A 296 13.49 -13.47 20.56
N GLU A 297 12.29 -12.96 20.86
CA GLU A 297 11.02 -13.49 20.33
C GLU A 297 10.96 -13.30 18.81
N VAL A 298 11.42 -12.14 18.31
CA VAL A 298 11.47 -11.86 16.88
C VAL A 298 12.49 -12.76 16.19
N ILE A 299 13.67 -12.97 16.79
CA ILE A 299 14.70 -13.88 16.25
C ILE A 299 14.17 -15.32 16.16
N GLU A 300 13.47 -15.80 17.19
CA GLU A 300 12.84 -17.12 17.19
C GLU A 300 11.83 -17.24 16.05
N ASP A 301 10.97 -16.23 15.89
CA ASP A 301 10.00 -16.19 14.78
C ASP A 301 10.69 -16.17 13.41
N LEU A 302 11.80 -15.41 13.26
CA LEU A 302 12.54 -15.37 12.00
C LEU A 302 13.17 -16.75 11.68
N ASN A 303 13.78 -17.41 12.65
CA ASN A 303 14.35 -18.76 12.48
C ASN A 303 13.29 -19.79 12.05
N ASN A 304 12.13 -19.74 12.68
CA ASN A 304 11.07 -20.72 12.42
C ASN A 304 10.36 -20.51 11.07
N LYS A 305 10.40 -19.31 10.52
CA LYS A 305 9.57 -18.92 9.37
C LYS A 305 10.34 -18.59 8.10
N PHE A 306 11.66 -18.40 8.19
CA PHE A 306 12.48 -17.96 7.05
C PHE A 306 13.68 -18.87 6.78
N ASP A 307 13.83 -19.98 7.49
CA ASP A 307 14.98 -20.90 7.38
C ASP A 307 16.34 -20.18 7.50
N ILE A 308 16.50 -19.33 8.55
CA ILE A 308 17.67 -18.46 8.80
C ILE A 308 18.65 -19.10 9.80
#